data_906f0f0a51de3ac62e3d32fec8a9a1b3
#
_entry.id   906f0f0a51de3ac62e3d32fec8a9a1b3
#
_cell.length_a   1.000
_cell.length_b   1.000
_cell.length_c   1.000
_cell.angle_alpha   90.00
_cell.angle_beta   90.00
_cell.angle_gamma   90.00
#
_symmetry.space_group_name_H-M   'P 1'
#
loop_
_entity.id
_entity.type
_entity.pdbx_description
1 polymer ?
#
loop_
_entity_poly.entity_id
_entity_poly.type
_entity_poly.pdbx_seq_one_letter_code
_entity_poly.pdbx_strand_id
1 'polypeptide(L)'
;VLLPRLETPLLDIVIATLDGTLAELDIRWSEQAAVCVILASGGYPGSYKKGLPIEGLADVQDALVFHAGTAVGEDGTLVTNGGRVLGVTGLGRDIAEARQQAYAEADKIRFEGKHYRTDIAMKALR
;
A
#
# COMPACT_ATOMS: atom_id res chain seq x y z
N VAL A 1 2.04 -5.96 1.36
CA VAL A 1 1.22 -7.20 1.39
C VAL A 1 1.52 -8.11 2.59
N LEU A 2 2.72 -8.10 3.15
CA LEU A 2 3.05 -8.96 4.30
C LEU A 2 2.39 -8.44 5.59
N LEU A 3 2.69 -7.21 5.99
CA LEU A 3 2.20 -6.66 7.26
C LEU A 3 0.68 -6.64 7.41
N PRO A 4 -0.12 -6.33 6.37
CA PRO A 4 -1.58 -6.41 6.47
C PRO A 4 -2.13 -7.81 6.78
N ARG A 5 -1.34 -8.86 6.52
CA ARG A 5 -1.70 -10.24 6.79
C ARG A 5 -1.14 -10.78 8.10
N LEU A 6 -0.22 -10.06 8.73
CA LEU A 6 0.37 -10.47 9.99
C LEU A 6 -0.62 -10.20 11.14
N GLU A 7 -1.10 -11.26 11.80
CA GLU A 7 -2.01 -11.17 12.95
C GLU A 7 -1.26 -11.04 14.28
N THR A 8 -0.10 -11.69 14.38
CA THR A 8 0.78 -11.52 15.53
C THR A 8 1.38 -10.12 15.53
N PRO A 9 1.31 -9.36 16.63
CA PRO A 9 1.92 -8.03 16.70
C PRO A 9 3.39 -8.06 16.31
N LEU A 10 3.79 -7.20 15.36
CA LEU A 10 5.19 -7.15 14.92
C LEU A 10 6.16 -6.89 16.07
N LEU A 11 5.74 -6.09 17.05
CA LEU A 11 6.56 -5.79 18.23
C LEU A 11 6.89 -7.06 19.03
N ASP A 12 5.95 -7.98 19.19
CA ASP A 12 6.16 -9.24 19.91
C ASP A 12 7.21 -10.10 19.19
N ILE A 13 7.16 -10.12 17.84
CA ILE A 13 8.16 -10.81 17.01
C ILE A 13 9.56 -10.19 17.20
N VAL A 14 9.63 -8.85 17.22
CA VAL A 14 10.90 -8.13 17.44
C VAL A 14 11.46 -8.43 18.83
N ILE A 15 10.64 -8.36 19.88
CA ILE A 15 11.05 -8.66 21.26
C ILE A 15 11.52 -10.11 21.36
N ALA A 16 10.73 -11.08 20.87
CA ALA A 16 11.11 -12.48 20.91
C ALA A 16 12.41 -12.77 20.14
N THR A 17 12.67 -12.02 19.07
CA THR A 17 13.93 -12.12 18.31
C THR A 17 15.12 -11.64 19.17
N LEU A 18 14.97 -10.51 19.88
CA LEU A 18 16.01 -9.94 20.73
C LEU A 18 16.29 -10.83 21.93
N ASP A 19 15.26 -11.44 22.50
CA ASP A 19 15.36 -12.32 23.67
C ASP A 19 15.78 -13.76 23.32
N GLY A 20 15.90 -14.09 22.02
CA GLY A 20 16.24 -15.44 21.56
C GLY A 20 15.12 -16.47 21.72
N THR A 21 13.87 -16.03 21.93
CA THR A 21 12.68 -16.87 22.16
C THR A 21 11.76 -16.98 20.94
N LEU A 22 12.19 -16.51 19.77
CA LEU A 22 11.36 -16.50 18.55
C LEU A 22 10.79 -17.90 18.21
N ALA A 23 11.53 -18.96 18.47
CA ALA A 23 11.08 -20.33 18.21
C ALA A 23 9.89 -20.78 19.08
N GLU A 24 9.62 -20.07 20.18
CA GLU A 24 8.53 -20.33 21.11
C GLU A 24 7.28 -19.50 20.77
N LEU A 25 7.41 -18.51 19.88
CA LEU A 25 6.32 -17.61 19.49
C LEU A 25 5.49 -18.25 18.37
N ASP A 26 4.18 -18.36 18.60
CA ASP A 26 3.21 -18.77 17.57
C ASP A 26 2.89 -17.56 16.65
N ILE A 27 3.61 -17.47 15.53
CA ILE A 27 3.39 -16.40 14.55
C ILE A 27 2.21 -16.76 13.65
N ARG A 28 1.14 -15.97 13.76
CA ARG A 28 -0.10 -16.19 13.00
C ARG A 28 -0.24 -15.21 11.85
N TRP A 29 -0.75 -15.74 10.74
CA TRP A 29 -1.02 -15.01 9.52
C TRP A 29 -2.48 -15.18 9.11
N SER A 30 -3.10 -14.09 8.67
CA SER A 30 -4.43 -14.12 8.05
C SER A 30 -4.43 -15.02 6.80
N GLU A 31 -5.49 -15.75 6.59
CA GLU A 31 -5.73 -16.55 5.39
C GLU A 31 -6.08 -15.68 4.16
N GLN A 32 -6.42 -14.41 4.37
CA GLN A 32 -6.74 -13.50 3.28
C GLN A 32 -5.56 -13.31 2.33
N ALA A 33 -5.86 -13.18 1.04
CA ALA A 33 -4.91 -12.69 0.05
C ALA A 33 -4.74 -11.17 0.17
N ALA A 34 -3.58 -10.66 -0.28
CA ALA A 34 -3.30 -9.23 -0.31
C ALA A 34 -2.64 -8.83 -1.64
N VAL A 35 -3.13 -7.77 -2.27
CA VAL A 35 -2.56 -7.18 -3.47
C VAL A 35 -2.30 -5.70 -3.25
N CYS A 36 -1.09 -5.25 -3.56
CA CYS A 36 -0.71 -3.84 -3.45
C CYS A 36 -0.46 -3.24 -4.83
N VAL A 37 -1.13 -2.12 -5.11
CA VAL A 37 -0.94 -1.30 -6.29
C VAL A 37 -0.19 -0.03 -5.90
N ILE A 38 0.93 0.23 -6.56
CA ILE A 38 1.73 1.45 -6.33
C ILE A 38 1.24 2.57 -7.24
N LEU A 39 0.84 3.68 -6.63
CA LEU A 39 0.54 4.93 -7.32
C LEU A 39 1.82 5.75 -7.44
N ALA A 40 2.23 6.05 -8.67
CA ALA A 40 3.47 6.75 -8.98
C ALA A 40 3.20 8.13 -9.58
N SER A 41 4.18 9.01 -9.45
CA SER A 41 4.20 10.33 -10.12
C SER A 41 4.35 10.16 -11.64
N GLY A 42 3.68 11.00 -12.39
CA GLY A 42 3.83 11.06 -13.84
C GLY A 42 5.27 11.34 -14.24
N GLY A 43 5.81 10.50 -15.13
CA GLY A 43 7.20 10.53 -15.54
C GLY A 43 8.14 9.56 -14.81
N TYR A 44 7.73 9.02 -13.65
CA TYR A 44 8.52 7.99 -12.96
C TYR A 44 8.68 6.72 -13.84
N PRO A 45 9.89 6.09 -13.92
CA PRO A 45 11.11 6.31 -13.13
C PRO A 45 12.03 7.44 -13.63
N GLY A 46 11.66 8.17 -14.67
CA GLY A 46 12.40 9.35 -15.13
C GLY A 46 12.10 10.59 -14.25
N SER A 47 12.19 11.77 -14.85
CA SER A 47 11.92 13.04 -14.16
C SER A 47 10.43 13.19 -13.84
N TYR A 48 10.10 13.62 -12.64
CA TYR A 48 8.73 13.86 -12.18
C TYR A 48 8.64 15.12 -11.33
N LYS A 49 7.44 15.73 -11.29
CA LYS A 49 7.12 16.86 -10.44
C LYS A 49 6.82 16.39 -9.01
N LYS A 50 7.14 17.22 -8.04
CA LYS A 50 6.77 17.09 -6.62
C LYS A 50 5.83 18.21 -6.18
N GLY A 51 5.25 18.10 -4.99
CA GLY A 51 4.39 19.14 -4.43
C GLY A 51 2.99 19.17 -5.02
N LEU A 52 2.57 18.12 -5.73
CA LEU A 52 1.23 18.03 -6.31
C LEU A 52 0.23 17.56 -5.24
N PRO A 53 -0.92 18.26 -5.05
CA PRO A 53 -1.93 17.88 -4.06
C PRO A 53 -2.45 16.46 -4.28
N ILE A 54 -2.65 15.72 -3.18
CA ILE A 54 -3.23 14.38 -3.17
C ILE A 54 -4.62 14.46 -2.58
N GLU A 55 -5.62 14.06 -3.34
CA GLU A 55 -7.04 14.10 -2.98
C GLU A 55 -7.64 12.69 -2.94
N GLY A 56 -8.81 12.55 -2.30
CA GLY A 56 -9.59 11.31 -2.31
C GLY A 56 -9.14 10.26 -1.30
N LEU A 57 -8.14 10.54 -0.44
CA LEU A 57 -7.72 9.60 0.60
C LEU A 57 -8.83 9.30 1.61
N ALA A 58 -9.65 10.30 1.93
CA ALA A 58 -10.79 10.13 2.84
C ALA A 58 -11.92 9.26 2.26
N ASP A 59 -11.94 9.06 0.94
CA ASP A 59 -12.93 8.24 0.25
C ASP A 59 -12.55 6.74 0.24
N VAL A 60 -11.30 6.42 0.60
CA VAL A 60 -10.81 5.04 0.69
C VAL A 60 -11.39 4.38 1.94
N GLN A 61 -12.08 3.25 1.78
CA GLN A 61 -12.76 2.55 2.87
C GLN A 61 -12.29 1.10 3.02
N ASP A 62 -12.08 0.40 1.90
CA ASP A 62 -11.89 -1.05 1.88
C ASP A 62 -10.45 -1.46 1.49
N ALA A 63 -9.49 -0.55 1.64
CA ALA A 63 -8.06 -0.83 1.44
C ALA A 63 -7.19 -0.08 2.43
N LEU A 64 -5.99 -0.58 2.63
CA LEU A 64 -4.94 0.09 3.40
C LEU A 64 -4.10 0.96 2.47
N VAL A 65 -3.90 2.22 2.83
CA VAL A 65 -3.05 3.13 2.07
C VAL A 65 -1.76 3.39 2.84
N PHE A 66 -0.65 3.01 2.22
CA PHE A 66 0.69 3.23 2.77
C PHE A 66 1.34 4.42 2.07
N HIS A 67 1.80 5.38 2.87
CA HIS A 67 2.55 6.52 2.40
C HIS A 67 4.00 6.14 2.09
N ALA A 68 4.49 6.58 0.92
CA ALA A 68 5.89 6.41 0.52
C ALA A 68 6.49 7.78 0.19
N GLY A 69 6.33 8.27 -1.03
CA GLY A 69 6.81 9.58 -1.45
C GLY A 69 5.76 10.67 -1.25
N THR A 70 5.36 10.95 -0.03
CA THR A 70 4.43 12.02 0.35
C THR A 70 5.08 13.01 1.31
N ALA A 71 4.55 14.24 1.37
CA ALA A 71 4.90 15.25 2.35
C ALA A 71 3.66 16.07 2.71
N VAL A 72 3.73 16.81 3.80
CA VAL A 72 2.73 17.82 4.16
C VAL A 72 3.23 19.18 3.66
N GLY A 73 2.43 19.85 2.85
CA GLY A 73 2.69 21.22 2.37
C GLY A 73 2.59 22.25 3.48
N GLU A 74 2.99 23.49 3.19
CA GLU A 74 2.96 24.59 4.15
C GLU A 74 1.55 24.94 4.66
N ASP A 75 0.54 24.68 3.84
CA ASP A 75 -0.89 24.86 4.13
C ASP A 75 -1.54 23.63 4.83
N GLY A 76 -0.76 22.60 5.16
CA GLY A 76 -1.25 21.35 5.73
C GLY A 76 -1.78 20.34 4.71
N THR A 77 -1.78 20.66 3.41
CA THR A 77 -2.22 19.78 2.33
C THR A 77 -1.22 18.64 2.13
N LEU A 78 -1.71 17.42 1.96
CA LEU A 78 -0.87 16.29 1.58
C LEU A 78 -0.47 16.40 0.11
N VAL A 79 0.82 16.27 -0.17
CA VAL A 79 1.38 16.44 -1.52
C VAL A 79 2.33 15.30 -1.90
N THR A 80 2.54 15.13 -3.21
CA THR A 80 3.54 14.20 -3.75
C THR A 80 4.96 14.69 -3.44
N ASN A 81 5.85 13.79 -3.01
CA ASN A 81 7.28 14.09 -2.74
C ASN A 81 8.22 12.96 -3.17
N GLY A 82 7.80 12.11 -4.07
CA GLY A 82 8.62 11.00 -4.57
C GLY A 82 8.07 10.39 -5.85
N GLY A 83 8.83 9.50 -6.45
CA GLY A 83 8.41 8.77 -7.65
C GLY A 83 7.30 7.76 -7.35
N ARG A 84 7.50 6.91 -6.34
CA ARG A 84 6.44 6.07 -5.78
C ARG A 84 5.78 6.83 -4.64
N VAL A 85 4.52 7.18 -4.78
CA VAL A 85 3.80 8.11 -3.90
C VAL A 85 3.04 7.35 -2.81
N LEU A 86 2.19 6.42 -3.21
CA LEU A 86 1.33 5.64 -2.30
C LEU A 86 1.32 4.17 -2.71
N GLY A 87 1.10 3.29 -1.74
CA GLY A 87 0.78 1.88 -1.96
C GLY A 87 -0.63 1.58 -1.46
N VAL A 88 -1.54 1.21 -2.36
CA VAL A 88 -2.91 0.84 -2.03
C VAL A 88 -3.01 -0.68 -1.96
N THR A 89 -3.31 -1.21 -0.77
CA THR A 89 -3.34 -2.66 -0.52
C THR A 89 -4.77 -3.10 -0.22
N GLY A 90 -5.35 -3.85 -1.15
CA GLY A 90 -6.61 -4.55 -0.97
C GLY A 90 -6.38 -5.92 -0.33
N LEU A 91 -7.32 -6.33 0.50
CA LEU A 91 -7.41 -7.67 1.07
C LEU A 91 -8.63 -8.38 0.48
N GLY A 92 -8.61 -9.71 0.41
CA GLY A 92 -9.74 -10.49 -0.08
C GLY A 92 -9.57 -11.97 0.21
N ARG A 93 -10.62 -12.76 -0.03
CA ARG A 93 -10.61 -14.22 0.13
C ARG A 93 -9.59 -14.91 -0.79
N ASP A 94 -9.34 -14.29 -1.93
CA ASP A 94 -8.38 -14.74 -2.93
C ASP A 94 -7.70 -13.54 -3.62
N ILE A 95 -6.74 -13.83 -4.50
CA ILE A 95 -5.98 -12.79 -5.22
C ILE A 95 -6.87 -11.97 -6.15
N ALA A 96 -7.93 -12.55 -6.73
CA ALA A 96 -8.83 -11.84 -7.62
C ALA A 96 -9.61 -10.77 -6.87
N GLU A 97 -10.17 -11.10 -5.72
CA GLU A 97 -10.90 -10.17 -4.85
C GLU A 97 -9.97 -9.09 -4.28
N ALA A 98 -8.81 -9.49 -3.72
CA ALA A 98 -7.82 -8.55 -3.21
C ALA A 98 -7.34 -7.55 -4.29
N ARG A 99 -7.16 -8.03 -5.53
CA ARG A 99 -6.81 -7.20 -6.67
C ARG A 99 -7.93 -6.23 -7.03
N GLN A 100 -9.15 -6.72 -7.14
CA GLN A 100 -10.32 -5.88 -7.45
C GLN A 100 -10.44 -4.75 -6.43
N GLN A 101 -10.31 -5.07 -5.15
CA GLN A 101 -10.38 -4.12 -4.05
C GLN A 101 -9.28 -3.06 -4.15
N ALA A 102 -8.01 -3.50 -4.36
CA ALA A 102 -6.87 -2.58 -4.47
C ALA A 102 -7.07 -1.56 -5.61
N TYR A 103 -7.58 -1.99 -6.77
CA TYR A 103 -7.81 -1.09 -7.90
C TYR A 103 -9.00 -0.17 -7.70
N ALA A 104 -10.12 -0.68 -7.16
CA ALA A 104 -11.30 0.13 -6.88
C ALA A 104 -10.99 1.28 -5.92
N GLU A 105 -10.17 1.01 -4.90
CA GLU A 105 -9.76 2.01 -3.93
C GLU A 105 -8.65 2.95 -4.47
N ALA A 106 -7.74 2.44 -5.29
CA ALA A 106 -6.71 3.24 -5.97
C ALA A 106 -7.31 4.30 -6.91
N ASP A 107 -8.45 4.00 -7.53
CA ASP A 107 -9.13 4.92 -8.45
C ASP A 107 -9.75 6.13 -7.74
N LYS A 108 -10.08 6.01 -6.46
CA LYS A 108 -10.60 7.13 -5.64
C LYS A 108 -9.54 8.19 -5.37
N ILE A 109 -8.26 7.81 -5.31
CA ILE A 109 -7.15 8.71 -5.03
C ILE A 109 -6.75 9.46 -6.29
N ARG A 110 -6.58 10.77 -6.20
CA ARG A 110 -6.25 11.65 -7.34
C ARG A 110 -5.06 12.54 -7.01
N PHE A 111 -4.16 12.69 -7.97
CA PHE A 111 -3.15 13.73 -8.07
C PHE A 111 -2.72 13.87 -9.54
N GLU A 112 -2.24 15.04 -9.93
CA GLU A 112 -1.83 15.31 -11.33
C GLU A 112 -0.76 14.32 -11.79
N GLY A 113 -0.97 13.71 -12.95
CA GLY A 113 -0.05 12.74 -13.52
C GLY A 113 -0.03 11.38 -12.80
N LYS A 114 -1.01 11.08 -11.93
CA LYS A 114 -1.11 9.76 -11.29
C LYS A 114 -0.98 8.65 -12.33
N HIS A 115 -0.07 7.71 -12.04
CA HIS A 115 0.23 6.58 -12.89
C HIS A 115 0.38 5.30 -12.07
N TYR A 116 -0.16 4.18 -12.54
CA TYR A 116 0.02 2.86 -11.95
C TYR A 116 -0.14 1.76 -13.00
N ARG A 117 0.41 0.60 -12.72
CA ARG A 117 0.27 -0.58 -13.60
C ARG A 117 -1.09 -1.22 -13.43
N THR A 118 -1.71 -1.63 -14.53
CA THR A 118 -3.03 -2.28 -14.56
C THR A 118 -2.95 -3.81 -14.55
N ASP A 119 -1.74 -4.39 -14.62
CA ASP A 119 -1.49 -5.83 -14.72
C ASP A 119 -0.95 -6.47 -13.42
N ILE A 120 -0.98 -5.74 -12.29
CA ILE A 120 -0.52 -6.27 -11.00
C ILE A 120 -1.33 -7.53 -10.64
N ALA A 121 -0.63 -8.54 -10.17
CA ALA A 121 -1.15 -9.86 -9.78
C ALA A 121 -1.81 -10.70 -10.92
N MET A 122 -1.84 -10.22 -12.17
CA MET A 122 -2.43 -10.96 -13.30
C MET A 122 -1.81 -12.36 -13.52
N LYS A 123 -0.51 -12.51 -13.23
CA LYS A 123 0.18 -13.80 -13.40
C LYS A 123 -0.29 -14.86 -12.41
N ALA A 124 -0.79 -14.44 -11.25
CA ALA A 124 -1.29 -15.34 -10.20
C ALA A 124 -2.76 -15.75 -10.42
N LEU A 125 -3.44 -15.16 -11.41
CA LEU A 125 -4.82 -15.48 -11.80
C LEU A 125 -4.92 -16.45 -13.00
N ARG A 126 -3.78 -16.94 -13.51
CA ARG A 126 -3.69 -17.88 -14.64
C ARG A 126 -3.64 -19.31 -14.19
#